data_2a481a1b84b6ccbf7c8f5209184ff554
#
_entry.id   2a481a1b84b6ccbf7c8f5209184ff554
#
_cell.length_a   1.000
_cell.length_b   1.000
_cell.length_c   1.000
_cell.angle_alpha   90.00
_cell.angle_beta   90.00
_cell.angle_gamma   90.00
#
_symmetry.space_group_name_H-M   'P 1'
#
loop_
_entity.id
_entity.type
_entity.pdbx_description
1 polymer ?
#
loop_
_entity_poly.entity_id
_entity_poly.type
_entity_poly.pdbx_seq_one_letter_code
_entity_poly.pdbx_strand_id
1 'polypeptide(L)'
;MPIRDTEWMGINGFTWFVGIVESRFDPLKIGRVQVRCFGWHTQDKAKLPTNALPWAQVLMPAVSASISGIGNSPTGLTEGSWVVGFFMDGRRAQTPMILGSFHGVPGDDALSNQGFNDPFGVYPLDSGQPDTSPFAAGGDAYNDTQITKERIDNRLTNIPAARINKTTSVSYDQDDSVYEIPTWDQPELHSVTKPPLYPFNHVRTTESGHTFEIDDTDGARRIHEYHASGTNREIMDDGTRVTRIVGDDYEICLRDKNVVIYGSCNVTIAGDARIRVDGDMVQEVLGNYNLSVKGDMKVKIEGNQETEVLGSSVTQINTNDYRSVGADRFRGVGGAVTESYGSTHDYTALGNTTKIINGTMFVMSTGKMTQVSADNIDIGSGGAASIAGKTSFTAGSPGPTTIKGSRVDLNP
;
A
#
# COMPACT_ATOMS: atom_id res chain seq x y z
N MET A 1 -32.72 2.26 52.85
CA MET A 1 -32.29 2.40 54.26
C MET A 1 -31.14 3.40 54.26
N PRO A 2 -31.19 4.48 55.05
CA PRO A 2 -30.02 5.36 55.13
C PRO A 2 -28.86 4.58 55.73
N ILE A 3 -27.73 4.59 55.07
CA ILE A 3 -26.46 4.03 55.53
C ILE A 3 -26.11 4.84 56.79
N ARG A 4 -26.04 4.16 57.95
CA ARG A 4 -25.62 4.82 59.17
C ARG A 4 -24.13 5.27 58.98
N ASP A 5 -23.81 6.53 59.29
CA ASP A 5 -22.46 7.10 59.11
C ASP A 5 -21.34 6.28 59.80
N THR A 6 -21.71 5.41 60.74
CA THR A 6 -20.80 4.52 61.48
C THR A 6 -20.36 3.25 60.73
N GLU A 7 -20.92 2.96 59.53
CA GLU A 7 -20.62 1.74 58.75
C GLU A 7 -19.93 2.02 57.40
N TRP A 8 -19.53 3.27 57.20
CA TRP A 8 -18.84 3.66 55.98
C TRP A 8 -17.33 3.35 56.07
N MET A 9 -16.71 2.99 54.95
CA MET A 9 -15.29 2.69 54.85
C MET A 9 -14.43 3.82 55.46
N GLY A 10 -13.48 3.44 56.34
CA GLY A 10 -12.56 4.35 56.99
C GLY A 10 -13.01 4.88 58.36
N ILE A 11 -14.31 4.81 58.72
CA ILE A 11 -14.81 5.23 60.02
C ILE A 11 -14.59 4.15 61.09
N ASN A 12 -14.89 2.88 60.77
CA ASN A 12 -14.75 1.74 61.66
C ASN A 12 -13.67 0.74 61.26
N GLY A 13 -12.70 1.16 60.47
CA GLY A 13 -11.60 0.35 59.96
C GLY A 13 -11.77 -0.04 58.51
N PHE A 14 -10.73 -0.63 57.96
CA PHE A 14 -10.59 -1.01 56.57
C PHE A 14 -10.77 -2.54 56.45
N THR A 15 -11.88 -2.97 55.88
CA THR A 15 -12.17 -4.38 55.66
C THR A 15 -11.74 -4.82 54.28
N TRP A 16 -10.65 -5.55 54.19
CA TRP A 16 -10.06 -6.01 52.95
C TRP A 16 -10.33 -7.49 52.72
N PHE A 17 -10.13 -7.92 51.46
CA PHE A 17 -10.20 -9.31 51.04
C PHE A 17 -9.14 -9.66 50.03
N VAL A 18 -8.88 -10.95 49.94
CA VAL A 18 -8.20 -11.58 48.77
C VAL A 18 -9.23 -12.52 48.18
N GLY A 19 -9.27 -12.62 46.85
CA GLY A 19 -10.22 -13.50 46.18
C GLY A 19 -9.79 -13.85 44.76
N ILE A 20 -10.61 -14.69 44.15
CA ILE A 20 -10.45 -15.12 42.75
C ILE A 20 -11.66 -14.64 41.99
N VAL A 21 -11.39 -14.08 40.79
CA VAL A 21 -12.44 -13.70 39.82
C VAL A 21 -13.09 -14.97 39.28
N GLU A 22 -14.40 -15.08 39.35
CA GLU A 22 -15.18 -16.21 38.83
C GLU A 22 -15.99 -15.84 37.58
N SER A 23 -16.32 -14.56 37.39
CA SER A 23 -17.03 -14.08 36.20
C SER A 23 -16.75 -12.63 35.96
N ARG A 24 -16.56 -12.27 34.71
CA ARG A 24 -16.42 -10.89 34.23
C ARG A 24 -17.56 -10.43 33.32
N PHE A 25 -18.59 -11.25 33.16
CA PHE A 25 -19.73 -10.95 32.28
C PHE A 25 -20.74 -10.04 32.99
N ASP A 26 -20.31 -8.81 33.21
CA ASP A 26 -21.11 -7.78 33.88
C ASP A 26 -22.35 -7.41 33.04
N PRO A 27 -23.57 -7.60 33.55
CA PRO A 27 -24.80 -7.25 32.82
C PRO A 27 -24.94 -5.74 32.59
N LEU A 28 -24.25 -4.89 33.38
CA LEU A 28 -24.22 -3.46 33.17
C LEU A 28 -23.09 -3.03 32.18
N LYS A 29 -22.21 -3.98 31.82
CA LYS A 29 -21.10 -3.73 30.88
C LYS A 29 -20.16 -2.57 31.29
N ILE A 30 -19.94 -2.41 32.60
CA ILE A 30 -19.07 -1.37 33.16
C ILE A 30 -17.77 -1.93 33.76
N GLY A 31 -17.44 -3.19 33.45
CA GLY A 31 -16.19 -3.82 33.85
C GLY A 31 -16.15 -4.37 35.25
N ARG A 32 -17.33 -4.55 35.93
CA ARG A 32 -17.40 -5.24 37.22
C ARG A 32 -17.15 -6.73 37.03
N VAL A 33 -16.65 -7.34 38.06
CA VAL A 33 -16.39 -8.78 38.10
C VAL A 33 -17.03 -9.42 39.35
N GLN A 34 -17.34 -10.70 39.27
CA GLN A 34 -17.77 -11.45 40.45
C GLN A 34 -16.57 -12.16 41.05
N VAL A 35 -16.31 -11.88 42.33
CA VAL A 35 -15.17 -12.38 43.07
C VAL A 35 -15.59 -13.24 44.23
N ARG A 36 -15.03 -14.45 44.31
CA ARG A 36 -15.11 -15.26 45.50
C ARG A 36 -14.04 -14.82 46.48
N CYS A 37 -14.46 -14.09 47.53
CA CYS A 37 -13.58 -13.54 48.55
C CYS A 37 -13.29 -14.60 49.61
N PHE A 38 -12.00 -14.90 49.82
CA PHE A 38 -11.58 -15.88 50.83
C PHE A 38 -11.90 -15.42 52.24
N GLY A 39 -12.41 -16.37 53.05
CA GLY A 39 -12.82 -16.09 54.43
C GLY A 39 -14.20 -15.41 54.55
N TRP A 40 -14.75 -14.87 53.43
CA TRP A 40 -16.07 -14.23 53.39
C TRP A 40 -17.10 -15.08 52.65
N HIS A 41 -16.71 -15.68 51.56
CA HIS A 41 -17.57 -16.54 50.75
C HIS A 41 -17.18 -18.01 50.91
N THR A 42 -18.18 -18.89 51.05
CA THR A 42 -17.90 -20.33 51.01
C THR A 42 -17.33 -20.76 49.67
N GLN A 43 -16.41 -21.70 49.67
CA GLN A 43 -15.86 -22.29 48.44
C GLN A 43 -16.85 -23.29 47.80
N ASP A 44 -17.86 -23.74 48.54
CA ASP A 44 -18.91 -24.63 48.06
C ASP A 44 -19.83 -23.88 47.09
N LYS A 45 -19.62 -24.09 45.79
CA LYS A 45 -20.41 -23.45 44.72
C LYS A 45 -21.87 -23.94 44.71
N ALA A 46 -22.20 -25.07 45.32
CA ALA A 46 -23.56 -25.49 45.45
C ALA A 46 -24.35 -24.66 46.49
N LYS A 47 -23.64 -24.15 47.50
CA LYS A 47 -24.24 -23.26 48.52
C LYS A 47 -24.23 -21.80 48.12
N LEU A 48 -23.21 -21.37 47.43
CA LEU A 48 -23.06 -19.99 46.90
C LEU A 48 -22.57 -20.05 45.45
N PRO A 49 -23.48 -20.13 44.48
CA PRO A 49 -23.12 -20.20 43.09
C PRO A 49 -22.53 -18.86 42.61
N THR A 50 -21.74 -18.89 41.55
CA THR A 50 -21.03 -17.72 41.00
C THR A 50 -21.97 -16.55 40.72
N ASN A 51 -23.14 -16.79 40.13
CA ASN A 51 -24.13 -15.77 39.83
C ASN A 51 -24.78 -15.10 41.04
N ALA A 52 -24.60 -15.66 42.24
CA ALA A 52 -25.07 -15.07 43.49
C ALA A 52 -23.98 -14.24 44.20
N LEU A 53 -22.75 -14.22 43.70
CA LEU A 53 -21.68 -13.38 44.22
C LEU A 53 -21.98 -11.91 43.94
N PRO A 54 -21.65 -11.00 44.85
CA PRO A 54 -21.74 -9.55 44.58
C PRO A 54 -20.79 -9.11 43.46
N TRP A 55 -21.24 -8.13 42.70
CA TRP A 55 -20.41 -7.51 41.68
C TRP A 55 -19.40 -6.56 42.31
N ALA A 56 -18.11 -6.83 42.06
CA ALA A 56 -17.01 -6.00 42.50
C ALA A 56 -16.67 -4.93 41.44
N GLN A 57 -16.59 -3.70 41.87
CA GLN A 57 -16.06 -2.63 41.01
C GLN A 57 -14.52 -2.70 40.95
N VAL A 58 -13.92 -2.37 39.80
CA VAL A 58 -12.49 -2.31 39.63
C VAL A 58 -12.04 -0.86 39.83
N LEU A 59 -11.13 -0.62 40.75
CA LEU A 59 -10.51 0.69 40.93
C LEU A 59 -9.55 0.96 39.78
N MET A 60 -9.81 2.02 39.02
CA MET A 60 -8.95 2.43 37.93
C MET A 60 -7.80 3.30 38.43
N PRO A 61 -6.62 3.27 37.75
CA PRO A 61 -5.51 4.17 38.08
C PRO A 61 -5.94 5.64 37.96
N ALA A 62 -5.40 6.52 38.81
CA ALA A 62 -5.71 7.95 38.80
C ALA A 62 -5.36 8.67 37.47
N VAL A 63 -4.59 8.03 36.62
CA VAL A 63 -4.28 8.50 35.25
C VAL A 63 -5.34 8.12 34.21
N SER A 64 -6.40 7.41 34.63
CA SER A 64 -7.57 7.09 33.80
C SER A 64 -8.76 7.89 34.30
N ALA A 65 -9.43 8.63 33.42
CA ALA A 65 -10.59 9.45 33.81
C ALA A 65 -11.78 8.61 34.30
N SER A 66 -11.92 7.38 33.84
CA SER A 66 -13.00 6.44 34.16
C SER A 66 -14.39 7.06 34.01
N ILE A 67 -14.58 7.91 33.01
CA ILE A 67 -15.83 8.64 32.75
C ILE A 67 -16.09 8.73 31.26
N SER A 68 -17.33 8.47 30.84
CA SER A 68 -17.81 8.67 29.46
C SER A 68 -16.91 8.06 28.38
N GLY A 69 -16.34 6.88 28.63
CA GLY A 69 -15.46 6.20 27.67
C GLY A 69 -14.07 6.81 27.55
N ILE A 70 -13.70 7.75 28.42
CA ILE A 70 -12.37 8.38 28.44
C ILE A 70 -11.45 7.63 29.41
N GLY A 71 -10.25 7.31 29.00
CA GLY A 71 -9.25 6.59 29.78
C GLY A 71 -9.08 5.14 29.35
N ASN A 72 -8.61 4.31 30.26
CA ASN A 72 -8.47 2.87 30.05
C ASN A 72 -9.79 2.14 30.28
N SER A 73 -10.05 1.09 29.53
CA SER A 73 -11.17 0.19 29.81
C SER A 73 -10.90 -0.63 31.07
N PRO A 74 -11.93 -0.92 31.91
CA PRO A 74 -11.78 -1.73 33.09
C PRO A 74 -11.86 -3.25 32.82
N THR A 75 -11.55 -3.70 31.61
CA THR A 75 -11.75 -5.08 31.13
C THR A 75 -10.52 -5.98 31.27
N GLY A 76 -9.52 -5.59 32.04
CA GLY A 76 -8.26 -6.33 32.16
C GLY A 76 -8.27 -7.56 33.06
N LEU A 77 -9.29 -7.74 33.94
CA LEU A 77 -9.39 -8.90 34.81
C LEU A 77 -10.09 -10.06 34.11
N THR A 78 -9.56 -11.24 34.32
CA THR A 78 -10.06 -12.49 33.73
C THR A 78 -10.47 -13.47 34.82
N GLU A 79 -11.28 -14.46 34.47
CA GLU A 79 -11.59 -15.56 35.37
C GLU A 79 -10.28 -16.24 35.80
N GLY A 80 -10.17 -16.58 37.08
CA GLY A 80 -8.93 -17.09 37.67
C GLY A 80 -7.97 -16.04 38.16
N SER A 81 -8.17 -14.75 37.83
CA SER A 81 -7.34 -13.67 38.36
C SER A 81 -7.45 -13.60 39.87
N TRP A 82 -6.28 -13.59 40.53
CA TRP A 82 -6.18 -13.31 41.95
C TRP A 82 -6.23 -11.80 42.18
N VAL A 83 -7.10 -11.39 43.09
CA VAL A 83 -7.31 -9.95 43.35
C VAL A 83 -7.27 -9.66 44.86
N VAL A 84 -6.80 -8.45 45.16
CA VAL A 84 -6.92 -7.84 46.48
C VAL A 84 -7.85 -6.64 46.37
N GLY A 85 -8.70 -6.48 47.37
CA GLY A 85 -9.67 -5.41 47.43
C GLY A 85 -10.20 -5.16 48.83
N PHE A 86 -11.24 -4.36 48.92
CA PHE A 86 -11.90 -4.01 50.15
C PHE A 86 -13.42 -3.92 49.98
N PHE A 87 -14.16 -4.01 51.07
CA PHE A 87 -15.59 -3.80 51.07
C PHE A 87 -15.91 -2.36 51.47
N MET A 88 -16.62 -1.63 50.60
CA MET A 88 -17.03 -0.25 50.87
C MET A 88 -18.04 -0.15 52.00
N ASP A 89 -18.84 -1.23 52.21
CA ASP A 89 -19.82 -1.37 53.25
C ASP A 89 -19.28 -2.10 54.50
N GLY A 90 -17.96 -2.22 54.64
CA GLY A 90 -17.28 -2.82 55.78
C GLY A 90 -17.69 -4.28 56.02
N ARG A 91 -18.15 -4.61 57.21
CA ARG A 91 -18.49 -6.01 57.62
C ARG A 91 -19.69 -6.61 56.89
N ARG A 92 -20.49 -5.80 56.18
CA ARG A 92 -21.63 -6.36 55.39
C ARG A 92 -21.14 -7.11 54.16
N ALA A 93 -19.97 -6.78 53.64
CA ALA A 93 -19.29 -7.47 52.55
C ALA A 93 -20.13 -7.66 51.27
N GLN A 94 -21.01 -6.69 50.95
CA GLN A 94 -21.89 -6.75 49.78
C GLN A 94 -21.45 -5.80 48.65
N THR A 95 -20.56 -4.86 48.95
CA THR A 95 -20.04 -3.88 47.98
C THR A 95 -18.53 -3.98 47.86
N PRO A 96 -18.01 -5.04 47.19
CA PRO A 96 -16.55 -5.18 47.00
C PRO A 96 -16.03 -4.20 45.98
N MET A 97 -14.81 -3.71 46.20
CA MET A 97 -14.01 -2.94 45.27
C MET A 97 -12.62 -3.54 45.17
N ILE A 98 -12.13 -3.76 43.97
CA ILE A 98 -10.83 -4.35 43.69
C ILE A 98 -9.79 -3.23 43.56
N LEU A 99 -8.70 -3.35 44.32
CA LEU A 99 -7.53 -2.47 44.26
C LEU A 99 -6.53 -2.87 43.18
N GLY A 100 -6.39 -4.18 42.96
CA GLY A 100 -5.45 -4.70 41.97
C GLY A 100 -5.44 -6.22 41.93
N SER A 101 -4.70 -6.75 40.99
CA SER A 101 -4.45 -8.17 40.81
C SER A 101 -3.00 -8.53 41.18
N PHE A 102 -2.78 -9.77 41.55
CA PHE A 102 -1.47 -10.32 41.85
C PHE A 102 -1.39 -11.78 41.38
N HIS A 103 -0.17 -12.27 41.19
CA HIS A 103 0.03 -13.65 40.82
C HIS A 103 -0.26 -14.61 41.98
N GLY A 104 -1.14 -15.60 41.77
CA GLY A 104 -1.25 -16.71 42.66
C GLY A 104 -0.01 -17.61 42.60
N VAL A 105 0.18 -18.41 43.65
CA VAL A 105 1.19 -19.46 43.64
C VAL A 105 0.54 -20.73 43.11
N PRO A 106 0.89 -21.26 41.94
CA PRO A 106 0.37 -22.49 41.40
C PRO A 106 0.77 -23.67 42.33
N GLY A 107 -0.12 -24.62 42.50
CA GLY A 107 0.15 -25.83 43.27
C GLY A 107 1.03 -26.83 42.51
N ASP A 108 1.06 -26.74 41.18
CA ASP A 108 1.82 -27.54 40.26
C ASP A 108 2.72 -26.61 39.38
N ASP A 109 3.69 -27.20 38.67
CA ASP A 109 4.55 -26.45 37.76
C ASP A 109 3.73 -25.72 36.68
N ALA A 110 4.01 -24.45 36.52
CA ALA A 110 3.34 -23.63 35.51
C ALA A 110 3.63 -24.14 34.08
N LEU A 111 2.60 -24.46 33.34
CA LEU A 111 2.70 -24.82 31.93
C LEU A 111 2.92 -23.54 31.10
N SER A 112 4.08 -23.40 30.47
CA SER A 112 4.48 -22.22 29.73
C SER A 112 3.56 -21.87 28.54
N ASN A 113 2.77 -22.82 28.05
CA ASN A 113 1.78 -22.65 26.99
C ASN A 113 0.38 -22.22 27.48
N GLN A 114 0.14 -22.24 28.79
CA GLN A 114 -1.13 -21.82 29.39
C GLN A 114 -1.02 -20.51 30.18
N GLY A 115 0.15 -19.89 30.20
CA GLY A 115 0.41 -18.65 30.91
C GLY A 115 0.58 -18.82 32.41
N PHE A 116 0.97 -17.72 33.06
CA PHE A 116 1.06 -17.65 34.51
C PHE A 116 -0.36 -17.72 35.08
N ASN A 117 -0.67 -18.78 35.80
CA ASN A 117 -1.80 -18.77 36.70
C ASN A 117 -3.20 -18.88 36.07
N ASP A 118 -3.39 -19.87 35.20
CA ASP A 118 -4.72 -20.37 34.86
C ASP A 118 -4.94 -21.78 35.54
N PRO A 119 -5.15 -21.81 36.87
CA PRO A 119 -5.21 -23.08 37.61
C PRO A 119 -6.41 -23.94 37.25
N PHE A 120 -7.36 -23.42 36.48
CA PHE A 120 -8.57 -24.11 36.07
C PHE A 120 -8.67 -24.36 34.57
N GLY A 121 -7.65 -23.95 33.77
CA GLY A 121 -7.63 -24.14 32.33
C GLY A 121 -8.80 -23.44 31.61
N VAL A 122 -9.18 -22.25 32.06
CA VAL A 122 -10.36 -21.51 31.57
C VAL A 122 -10.05 -20.72 30.30
N TYR A 123 -8.80 -20.52 29.97
CA TYR A 123 -8.36 -19.73 28.83
C TYR A 123 -7.82 -20.57 27.67
N PRO A 124 -8.09 -20.18 26.41
CA PRO A 124 -8.96 -19.10 25.96
C PRO A 124 -10.45 -19.45 26.04
N LEU A 125 -11.28 -18.47 26.38
CA LEU A 125 -12.73 -18.61 26.37
C LEU A 125 -13.29 -18.65 24.95
N ASP A 126 -14.39 -19.35 24.75
CA ASP A 126 -15.04 -19.50 23.45
C ASP A 126 -15.65 -18.21 22.92
N SER A 127 -15.60 -18.07 21.59
CA SER A 127 -16.33 -17.06 20.83
C SER A 127 -17.84 -17.18 21.02
N GLY A 128 -18.51 -16.09 21.28
CA GLY A 128 -19.97 -16.05 21.33
C GLY A 128 -20.56 -15.33 22.54
N GLN A 129 -19.76 -14.51 23.21
CA GLN A 129 -20.19 -13.78 24.40
C GLN A 129 -20.75 -12.40 24.05
N PRO A 130 -21.82 -11.95 24.77
CA PRO A 130 -22.48 -10.71 24.47
C PRO A 130 -21.61 -9.48 24.79
N ASP A 131 -21.80 -8.48 24.06
CA ASP A 131 -21.17 -7.18 23.96
C ASP A 131 -21.38 -6.29 25.19
N THR A 132 -20.63 -5.42 25.60
CA THR A 132 -19.46 -4.58 25.45
C THR A 132 -19.37 -3.60 26.61
N SER A 133 -18.18 -3.29 27.09
CA SER A 133 -17.90 -2.14 27.95
C SER A 133 -18.06 -0.83 27.15
N PRO A 134 -18.65 0.25 27.71
CA PRO A 134 -18.63 1.57 27.08
C PRO A 134 -17.23 2.09 26.77
N PHE A 135 -16.20 1.52 27.40
CA PHE A 135 -14.80 1.87 27.17
C PHE A 135 -14.15 1.06 26.06
N ALA A 136 -14.73 -0.05 25.68
CA ALA A 136 -14.14 -0.97 24.70
C ALA A 136 -14.86 -0.95 23.36
N ALA A 137 -15.91 -0.18 23.22
CA ALA A 137 -16.80 -0.32 22.11
C ALA A 137 -16.35 0.41 20.85
N GLY A 138 -16.10 -0.34 19.81
CA GLY A 138 -16.48 0.09 18.48
C GLY A 138 -17.94 -0.23 18.17
N GLY A 139 -18.78 -0.59 19.15
CA GLY A 139 -20.17 -0.98 18.98
C GLY A 139 -21.15 -0.11 19.76
N ASP A 140 -22.39 -0.60 19.90
CA ASP A 140 -23.55 0.12 20.45
C ASP A 140 -23.39 0.65 21.88
N ALA A 141 -22.44 0.19 22.66
CA ALA A 141 -22.22 0.65 24.03
C ALA A 141 -21.68 2.09 24.11
N TYR A 142 -21.15 2.65 23.02
CA TYR A 142 -20.83 4.07 22.92
C TYR A 142 -22.07 4.93 22.69
N ASN A 143 -23.19 4.35 22.36
CA ASN A 143 -24.40 5.09 22.03
C ASN A 143 -25.11 5.67 23.24
N ASP A 144 -24.73 5.32 24.47
CA ASP A 144 -25.42 5.76 25.68
C ASP A 144 -25.00 7.15 26.19
N THR A 145 -23.92 7.74 25.67
CA THR A 145 -23.58 9.12 25.99
C THR A 145 -23.51 9.97 24.73
N GLN A 146 -24.21 11.09 24.71
CA GLN A 146 -24.26 12.01 23.56
C GLN A 146 -22.88 12.47 23.10
N ILE A 147 -21.96 12.72 24.03
CA ILE A 147 -20.58 13.12 23.73
C ILE A 147 -19.82 12.03 22.99
N THR A 148 -20.03 10.78 23.39
CA THR A 148 -19.37 9.64 22.76
C THR A 148 -19.92 9.37 21.39
N LYS A 149 -21.24 9.49 21.23
CA LYS A 149 -21.91 9.37 19.94
C LYS A 149 -21.45 10.45 18.95
N GLU A 150 -21.39 11.71 19.39
CA GLU A 150 -20.88 12.82 18.57
C GLU A 150 -19.39 12.60 18.17
N ARG A 151 -18.58 12.04 19.06
CA ARG A 151 -17.18 11.72 18.74
C ARG A 151 -17.06 10.58 17.74
N ILE A 152 -17.90 9.56 17.83
CA ILE A 152 -17.95 8.47 16.86
C ILE A 152 -18.48 8.96 15.52
N ASP A 153 -19.58 9.71 15.53
CA ASP A 153 -20.16 10.29 14.31
C ASP A 153 -19.16 11.24 13.65
N ASN A 154 -18.40 12.01 14.42
CA ASN A 154 -17.28 12.81 13.92
C ASN A 154 -16.11 11.98 13.38
N ARG A 155 -15.82 10.83 13.99
CA ARG A 155 -14.84 9.86 13.44
C ARG A 155 -15.25 9.35 12.07
N LEU A 156 -16.53 9.09 11.86
CA LEU A 156 -17.08 8.57 10.61
C LEU A 156 -17.44 9.65 9.59
N THR A 157 -17.89 10.84 10.06
CA THR A 157 -18.44 11.90 9.18
C THR A 157 -17.43 12.97 8.77
N ASN A 158 -16.39 13.23 9.57
CA ASN A 158 -15.35 14.21 9.22
C ASN A 158 -14.34 13.70 8.17
N ILE A 159 -14.34 12.40 7.89
CA ILE A 159 -13.68 11.90 6.71
C ILE A 159 -14.72 11.94 5.58
N PRO A 160 -14.55 12.73 4.51
CA PRO A 160 -15.49 12.73 3.40
C PRO A 160 -15.76 11.29 2.99
N ALA A 161 -17.04 10.88 2.93
CA ALA A 161 -17.46 9.52 2.57
C ALA A 161 -16.80 9.04 1.27
N ALA A 162 -16.50 9.99 0.36
CA ALA A 162 -15.70 9.76 -0.84
C ALA A 162 -14.25 9.33 -0.57
N ARG A 163 -13.70 9.50 0.64
CA ARG A 163 -12.35 9.04 1.01
C ARG A 163 -12.35 7.75 1.82
N ILE A 164 -13.44 7.42 2.50
CA ILE A 164 -13.57 6.19 3.30
C ILE A 164 -13.91 4.99 2.43
N ASN A 165 -14.78 5.19 1.42
CA ASN A 165 -15.32 4.13 0.57
C ASN A 165 -14.80 4.19 -0.87
N LYS A 166 -13.77 4.99 -1.14
CA LYS A 166 -13.18 4.94 -2.47
C LYS A 166 -12.33 3.68 -2.57
N THR A 167 -12.89 2.66 -3.19
CA THR A 167 -12.12 1.79 -4.06
C THR A 167 -11.18 2.71 -4.83
N THR A 168 -9.89 2.56 -4.65
CA THR A 168 -8.90 3.25 -5.47
C THR A 168 -8.80 2.59 -6.85
N SER A 169 -9.92 2.04 -7.37
CA SER A 169 -10.03 1.73 -8.77
C SER A 169 -10.08 3.06 -9.52
N VAL A 170 -8.92 3.53 -9.89
CA VAL A 170 -8.83 4.59 -10.89
C VAL A 170 -9.16 3.90 -12.20
N SER A 171 -10.45 3.87 -12.58
CA SER A 171 -10.84 3.54 -13.93
C SER A 171 -10.35 4.68 -14.83
N TYR A 172 -9.21 4.47 -15.47
CA TYR A 172 -8.92 5.24 -16.67
C TYR A 172 -9.84 4.67 -17.76
N ASP A 173 -10.50 5.56 -18.53
CA ASP A 173 -11.10 5.18 -19.80
C ASP A 173 -10.03 4.39 -20.58
N GLN A 174 -10.23 3.09 -20.67
CA GLN A 174 -9.41 2.22 -21.50
C GLN A 174 -9.85 2.49 -22.94
N ASP A 175 -9.16 3.39 -23.58
CA ASP A 175 -9.03 3.36 -25.02
C ASP A 175 -8.14 2.16 -25.32
N ASP A 176 -8.61 1.17 -26.02
CA ASP A 176 -8.01 -0.09 -26.52
C ASP A 176 -6.48 -0.25 -26.42
N SER A 177 -5.89 0.27 -25.37
CA SER A 177 -4.46 0.25 -25.20
C SER A 177 -4.02 -1.09 -24.60
N VAL A 178 -2.99 -1.62 -25.19
CA VAL A 178 -2.28 -2.88 -24.94
C VAL A 178 -1.85 -3.10 -23.47
N TYR A 179 -2.18 -2.19 -22.55
CA TYR A 179 -1.68 -2.21 -21.17
C TYR A 179 -2.81 -2.14 -20.15
N GLU A 180 -2.94 -3.19 -19.36
CA GLU A 180 -3.80 -3.16 -18.16
C GLU A 180 -3.15 -2.29 -17.10
N ILE A 181 -3.89 -1.29 -16.63
CA ILE A 181 -3.49 -0.48 -15.47
C ILE A 181 -3.88 -1.27 -14.22
N PRO A 182 -2.94 -1.50 -13.28
CA PRO A 182 -3.26 -2.23 -12.07
C PRO A 182 -4.35 -1.54 -11.27
N THR A 183 -5.44 -2.23 -11.04
CA THR A 183 -6.50 -1.84 -10.12
C THR A 183 -6.35 -2.63 -8.83
N TRP A 184 -6.62 -1.99 -7.68
CA TRP A 184 -6.64 -2.65 -6.39
C TRP A 184 -7.70 -2.03 -5.50
N ASP A 185 -8.32 -2.86 -4.66
CA ASP A 185 -9.35 -2.45 -3.72
C ASP A 185 -8.76 -2.38 -2.31
N GLN A 186 -9.15 -1.34 -1.57
CA GLN A 186 -8.79 -1.22 -0.18
C GLN A 186 -9.58 -2.25 0.64
N PRO A 187 -8.95 -3.08 1.49
CA PRO A 187 -9.66 -3.97 2.37
C PRO A 187 -10.52 -3.20 3.37
N GLU A 188 -11.68 -3.75 3.71
CA GLU A 188 -12.54 -3.22 4.76
C GLU A 188 -11.91 -3.45 6.13
N LEU A 189 -11.89 -2.40 6.97
CA LEU A 189 -11.35 -2.48 8.31
C LEU A 189 -12.30 -3.25 9.24
N HIS A 190 -11.77 -4.12 10.10
CA HIS A 190 -12.55 -4.82 11.10
C HIS A 190 -13.16 -3.86 12.13
N SER A 191 -12.49 -2.76 12.45
CA SER A 191 -13.05 -1.70 13.31
C SER A 191 -14.32 -1.06 12.77
N VAL A 192 -14.61 -1.22 11.47
CA VAL A 192 -15.83 -0.71 10.83
C VAL A 192 -16.86 -1.81 10.64
N THR A 193 -16.42 -3.02 10.29
CA THR A 193 -17.32 -4.11 9.84
C THR A 193 -17.61 -5.14 10.90
N LYS A 194 -16.73 -5.28 11.91
CA LYS A 194 -16.83 -6.31 12.95
C LYS A 194 -16.87 -5.65 14.32
N PRO A 195 -18.00 -5.66 15.01
CA PRO A 195 -18.10 -5.10 16.36
C PRO A 195 -17.27 -5.93 17.34
N PRO A 196 -16.60 -5.28 18.29
CA PRO A 196 -15.92 -5.98 19.36
C PRO A 196 -16.91 -6.63 20.32
N LEU A 197 -16.51 -7.74 20.93
CA LEU A 197 -17.31 -8.41 21.93
C LEU A 197 -16.72 -8.18 23.32
N TYR A 198 -17.58 -7.78 24.26
CA TYR A 198 -17.22 -7.75 25.67
C TYR A 198 -17.03 -9.19 26.19
N PRO A 199 -15.98 -9.49 26.95
CA PRO A 199 -14.98 -8.59 27.54
C PRO A 199 -13.62 -8.61 26.83
N PHE A 200 -13.56 -8.93 25.55
CA PHE A 200 -12.33 -9.20 24.81
C PHE A 200 -11.68 -7.95 24.22
N ASN A 201 -12.36 -6.81 24.29
CA ASN A 201 -11.83 -5.56 23.74
C ASN A 201 -11.20 -4.66 24.82
N HIS A 202 -9.95 -4.28 24.60
CA HIS A 202 -9.16 -3.45 25.52
C HIS A 202 -8.85 -2.12 24.84
N VAL A 203 -9.42 -1.03 25.37
CA VAL A 203 -9.37 0.28 24.71
C VAL A 203 -8.87 1.36 25.67
N ARG A 204 -8.04 2.22 25.13
CA ARG A 204 -7.69 3.50 25.74
C ARG A 204 -8.10 4.63 24.80
N THR A 205 -9.00 5.49 25.26
CA THR A 205 -9.46 6.66 24.50
C THR A 205 -9.20 7.94 25.28
N THR A 206 -8.72 8.97 24.55
CA THR A 206 -8.51 10.31 25.12
C THR A 206 -9.73 11.21 24.89
N GLU A 207 -9.80 12.34 25.58
CA GLU A 207 -10.86 13.34 25.42
C GLU A 207 -11.06 13.82 23.99
N SER A 208 -9.96 13.94 23.24
CA SER A 208 -9.97 14.34 21.83
C SER A 208 -10.44 13.23 20.88
N GLY A 209 -10.66 11.99 21.38
CA GLY A 209 -11.06 10.86 20.57
C GLY A 209 -9.91 10.07 19.94
N HIS A 210 -8.65 10.29 20.35
CA HIS A 210 -7.56 9.40 19.99
C HIS A 210 -7.76 8.05 20.68
N THR A 211 -7.61 6.96 19.94
CA THR A 211 -7.90 5.62 20.47
C THR A 211 -6.76 4.67 20.16
N PHE A 212 -6.39 3.86 21.14
CA PHE A 212 -5.57 2.67 21.00
C PHE A 212 -6.40 1.47 21.45
N GLU A 213 -6.56 0.48 20.60
CA GLU A 213 -7.43 -0.67 20.80
C GLU A 213 -6.68 -1.96 20.52
N ILE A 214 -6.85 -2.94 21.39
CA ILE A 214 -6.47 -4.33 21.19
C ILE A 214 -7.76 -5.16 21.40
N ASP A 215 -8.22 -5.79 20.36
CA ASP A 215 -9.43 -6.60 20.37
C ASP A 215 -9.08 -8.06 20.14
N ASP A 216 -9.44 -8.90 21.12
CA ASP A 216 -9.25 -10.35 21.10
C ASP A 216 -10.53 -11.10 20.68
N THR A 217 -11.56 -10.38 20.22
CA THR A 217 -12.80 -10.97 19.71
C THR A 217 -12.50 -11.96 18.60
N ASP A 218 -12.96 -13.19 18.73
CA ASP A 218 -12.72 -14.25 17.74
C ASP A 218 -13.31 -13.88 16.37
N GLY A 219 -12.48 -14.05 15.31
CA GLY A 219 -12.84 -13.65 13.95
C GLY A 219 -12.91 -12.14 13.71
N ALA A 220 -12.57 -11.32 14.72
CA ALA A 220 -12.53 -9.86 14.64
C ALA A 220 -11.28 -9.26 15.30
N ARG A 221 -10.32 -10.12 15.68
CA ARG A 221 -9.08 -9.69 16.35
C ARG A 221 -8.42 -8.57 15.60
N ARG A 222 -7.96 -7.53 16.34
CA ARG A 222 -7.26 -6.40 15.74
C ARG A 222 -6.39 -5.66 16.73
N ILE A 223 -5.38 -4.98 16.18
CA ILE A 223 -4.69 -3.89 16.84
C ILE A 223 -5.02 -2.64 16.06
N HIS A 224 -5.62 -1.64 16.70
CA HIS A 224 -6.09 -0.43 16.04
C HIS A 224 -5.58 0.82 16.75
N GLU A 225 -4.90 1.68 16.01
CA GLU A 225 -4.45 3.01 16.40
C GLU A 225 -5.26 4.04 15.62
N TYR A 226 -5.96 4.92 16.30
CA TYR A 226 -6.83 5.90 15.68
C TYR A 226 -6.55 7.32 16.19
N HIS A 227 -6.28 8.22 15.27
CA HIS A 227 -6.19 9.65 15.52
C HIS A 227 -7.53 10.32 15.25
N ALA A 228 -7.90 11.32 16.07
CA ALA A 228 -9.19 12.04 15.96
C ALA A 228 -9.45 12.68 14.58
N SER A 229 -8.41 12.92 13.76
CA SER A 229 -8.56 13.40 12.37
C SER A 229 -9.01 12.32 11.40
N GLY A 230 -9.06 11.06 11.81
CA GLY A 230 -9.35 9.91 10.95
C GLY A 230 -8.12 9.18 10.42
N THR A 231 -6.91 9.70 10.63
CA THR A 231 -5.67 8.93 10.38
C THR A 231 -5.67 7.73 11.31
N ASN A 232 -5.44 6.53 10.74
CA ASN A 232 -5.48 5.30 11.51
C ASN A 232 -4.56 4.22 10.94
N ARG A 233 -4.25 3.25 11.80
CA ARG A 233 -3.54 2.03 11.45
C ARG A 233 -4.23 0.86 12.11
N GLU A 234 -4.55 -0.17 11.33
CA GLU A 234 -5.17 -1.39 11.82
C GLU A 234 -4.42 -2.61 11.33
N ILE A 235 -4.23 -3.59 12.22
CA ILE A 235 -3.76 -4.94 11.89
C ILE A 235 -4.91 -5.88 12.22
N MET A 236 -5.44 -6.55 11.21
CA MET A 236 -6.58 -7.46 11.30
C MET A 236 -6.17 -8.88 11.71
N ASP A 237 -7.15 -9.76 11.98
CA ASP A 237 -6.91 -11.12 12.48
C ASP A 237 -6.18 -12.04 11.50
N ASP A 238 -6.26 -11.77 10.21
CA ASP A 238 -5.50 -12.45 9.14
C ASP A 238 -4.07 -11.90 8.96
N GLY A 239 -3.66 -10.91 9.77
CA GLY A 239 -2.38 -10.22 9.68
C GLY A 239 -2.34 -9.10 8.63
N THR A 240 -3.41 -8.84 7.91
CA THR A 240 -3.49 -7.72 6.98
C THR A 240 -3.37 -6.40 7.73
N ARG A 241 -2.42 -5.56 7.31
CA ARG A 241 -2.21 -4.24 7.87
C ARG A 241 -2.68 -3.16 6.91
N VAL A 242 -3.55 -2.29 7.38
CA VAL A 242 -3.97 -1.08 6.66
C VAL A 242 -3.48 0.15 7.41
N THR A 243 -2.86 1.07 6.71
CA THR A 243 -2.52 2.40 7.22
C THR A 243 -3.24 3.42 6.35
N ARG A 244 -4.05 4.27 6.96
CA ARG A 244 -4.78 5.35 6.30
C ARG A 244 -4.35 6.68 6.87
N ILE A 245 -3.92 7.59 6.01
CA ILE A 245 -3.44 8.91 6.38
C ILE A 245 -4.37 9.94 5.71
N VAL A 246 -4.97 10.80 6.53
CA VAL A 246 -5.91 11.83 6.06
C VAL A 246 -5.18 13.11 5.64
N GLY A 247 -4.06 13.40 6.30
CA GLY A 247 -3.19 14.52 5.95
C GLY A 247 -2.02 14.10 5.08
N ASP A 248 -0.91 14.81 5.20
CA ASP A 248 0.34 14.50 4.54
C ASP A 248 1.08 13.37 5.26
N ASP A 249 1.81 12.55 4.51
CA ASP A 249 2.70 11.51 5.04
C ASP A 249 4.15 11.82 4.70
N TYR A 250 5.02 11.79 5.71
CA TYR A 250 6.45 11.99 5.56
C TYR A 250 7.20 10.78 6.11
N GLU A 251 7.82 10.02 5.21
CA GLU A 251 8.74 8.95 5.62
C GLU A 251 10.19 9.40 5.42
N ILE A 252 10.93 9.58 6.50
CA ILE A 252 12.33 10.03 6.49
C ILE A 252 13.20 8.93 7.07
N CYS A 253 14.03 8.32 6.22
CA CYS A 253 15.00 7.30 6.62
C CYS A 253 16.42 7.88 6.52
N LEU A 254 17.12 8.00 7.65
CA LEU A 254 18.47 8.58 7.71
C LEU A 254 19.58 7.57 7.34
N ARG A 255 19.22 6.32 7.14
CA ARG A 255 20.10 5.22 6.73
C ARG A 255 19.39 4.38 5.67
N ASP A 256 19.78 3.14 5.55
CA ASP A 256 19.26 2.22 4.56
C ASP A 256 17.78 1.90 4.78
N LYS A 257 17.04 1.81 3.70
CA LYS A 257 15.67 1.29 3.66
C LYS A 257 15.62 0.10 2.72
N ASN A 258 15.27 -1.07 3.25
CA ASN A 258 15.12 -2.30 2.48
C ASN A 258 13.64 -2.70 2.46
N VAL A 259 13.10 -2.97 1.27
CA VAL A 259 11.71 -3.40 1.08
C VAL A 259 11.71 -4.69 0.27
N VAL A 260 11.07 -5.74 0.81
CA VAL A 260 10.88 -7.02 0.12
C VAL A 260 9.39 -7.32 0.05
N ILE A 261 8.89 -7.59 -1.15
CA ILE A 261 7.48 -7.92 -1.41
C ILE A 261 7.44 -9.21 -2.22
N TYR A 262 6.90 -10.28 -1.63
CA TYR A 262 6.74 -11.56 -2.33
C TYR A 262 5.52 -11.63 -3.25
N GLY A 263 4.58 -10.73 -3.07
CA GLY A 263 3.39 -10.59 -3.90
C GLY A 263 3.49 -9.39 -4.86
N SER A 264 2.35 -8.89 -5.30
CA SER A 264 2.26 -7.73 -6.16
C SER A 264 2.43 -6.43 -5.38
N CYS A 265 3.03 -5.44 -6.01
CA CYS A 265 3.09 -4.06 -5.52
C CYS A 265 2.33 -3.15 -6.46
N ASN A 266 1.26 -2.53 -5.97
CA ASN A 266 0.45 -1.60 -6.74
C ASN A 266 0.63 -0.19 -6.16
N VAL A 267 1.01 0.77 -7.00
CA VAL A 267 1.18 2.17 -6.63
C VAL A 267 0.34 3.05 -7.55
N THR A 268 -0.59 3.81 -6.97
CA THR A 268 -1.43 4.76 -7.69
C THR A 268 -1.18 6.16 -7.16
N ILE A 269 -0.78 7.09 -8.03
CA ILE A 269 -0.51 8.48 -7.70
C ILE A 269 -1.42 9.35 -8.57
N ALA A 270 -2.36 10.06 -7.93
CA ALA A 270 -3.29 10.94 -8.64
C ALA A 270 -2.68 12.31 -8.99
N GLY A 271 -1.53 12.65 -8.41
CA GLY A 271 -0.80 13.88 -8.64
C GLY A 271 0.56 13.63 -9.29
N ASP A 272 1.50 14.52 -9.06
CA ASP A 272 2.87 14.41 -9.56
C ASP A 272 3.67 13.36 -8.80
N ALA A 273 4.52 12.62 -9.51
CA ALA A 273 5.56 11.78 -8.94
C ALA A 273 6.95 12.34 -9.28
N ARG A 274 7.82 12.46 -8.28
CA ARG A 274 9.20 12.91 -8.44
C ARG A 274 10.15 11.94 -7.76
N ILE A 275 11.08 11.40 -8.54
CA ILE A 275 12.12 10.49 -8.02
C ILE A 275 13.47 11.12 -8.33
N ARG A 276 14.32 11.30 -7.32
CA ARG A 276 15.71 11.74 -7.44
C ARG A 276 16.62 10.70 -6.80
N VAL A 277 17.61 10.28 -7.55
CA VAL A 277 18.67 9.37 -7.09
C VAL A 277 20.01 10.09 -7.35
N ASP A 278 20.75 10.35 -6.29
CA ASP A 278 22.06 11.02 -6.39
C ASP A 278 23.20 10.03 -6.72
N GLY A 279 22.97 8.74 -6.57
CA GLY A 279 23.86 7.64 -6.94
C GLY A 279 23.34 6.87 -8.15
N ASP A 280 23.71 5.61 -8.24
CA ASP A 280 23.28 4.71 -9.31
C ASP A 280 21.84 4.22 -9.10
N MET A 281 21.10 4.08 -10.19
CA MET A 281 19.78 3.43 -10.21
C MET A 281 19.84 2.19 -11.08
N VAL A 282 19.57 1.02 -10.48
CA VAL A 282 19.48 -0.25 -11.18
C VAL A 282 18.02 -0.73 -11.17
N GLN A 283 17.50 -1.07 -12.33
CA GLN A 283 16.17 -1.64 -12.50
C GLN A 283 16.25 -2.92 -13.33
N GLU A 284 15.83 -4.05 -12.76
CA GLU A 284 15.75 -5.33 -13.45
C GLU A 284 14.29 -5.78 -13.50
N VAL A 285 13.81 -6.17 -14.69
CA VAL A 285 12.45 -6.66 -14.92
C VAL A 285 12.57 -7.98 -15.69
N LEU A 286 12.26 -9.10 -15.03
CA LEU A 286 12.32 -10.42 -15.64
C LEU A 286 11.15 -10.70 -16.60
N GLY A 287 10.08 -9.96 -16.51
CA GLY A 287 8.91 -10.04 -17.38
C GLY A 287 8.84 -8.86 -18.34
N ASN A 288 7.65 -8.42 -18.67
CA ASN A 288 7.40 -7.30 -19.56
C ASN A 288 7.55 -5.96 -18.82
N TYR A 289 8.16 -5.00 -19.46
CA TYR A 289 8.20 -3.60 -19.03
C TYR A 289 7.38 -2.74 -19.97
N ASN A 290 6.26 -2.22 -19.51
CA ASN A 290 5.34 -1.40 -20.29
C ASN A 290 5.38 0.05 -19.79
N LEU A 291 5.66 1.00 -20.67
CA LEU A 291 5.65 2.43 -20.39
C LEU A 291 4.69 3.15 -21.33
N SER A 292 3.66 3.79 -20.78
CA SER A 292 2.71 4.62 -21.53
C SER A 292 2.76 6.06 -21.03
N VAL A 293 3.01 7.02 -21.91
CA VAL A 293 3.08 8.45 -21.61
C VAL A 293 2.10 9.18 -22.53
N LYS A 294 1.05 9.79 -21.97
CA LYS A 294 0.07 10.56 -22.76
C LYS A 294 0.57 11.95 -23.17
N GLY A 295 1.52 12.49 -22.45
CA GLY A 295 2.16 13.77 -22.75
C GLY A 295 3.55 13.60 -23.35
N ASP A 296 4.41 14.54 -23.12
CA ASP A 296 5.81 14.54 -23.62
C ASP A 296 6.70 13.62 -22.76
N MET A 297 7.56 12.86 -23.42
CA MET A 297 8.67 12.16 -22.79
C MET A 297 10.00 12.83 -23.16
N LYS A 298 10.78 13.27 -22.15
CA LYS A 298 12.11 13.86 -22.32
C LYS A 298 13.16 13.01 -21.65
N VAL A 299 14.17 12.61 -22.40
CA VAL A 299 15.33 11.88 -21.89
C VAL A 299 16.59 12.69 -22.19
N LYS A 300 17.38 13.02 -21.16
CA LYS A 300 18.70 13.67 -21.29
C LYS A 300 19.75 12.75 -20.67
N ILE A 301 20.73 12.39 -21.44
CA ILE A 301 21.88 11.56 -21.05
C ILE A 301 23.13 12.35 -21.33
N GLU A 302 23.94 12.60 -20.31
CA GLU A 302 25.22 13.34 -20.45
C GLU A 302 26.39 12.40 -20.76
N GLY A 303 26.25 11.13 -20.46
CA GLY A 303 27.20 10.07 -20.78
C GLY A 303 26.80 9.25 -22.01
N ASN A 304 27.15 8.00 -22.02
CA ASN A 304 26.79 7.06 -23.08
C ASN A 304 25.41 6.45 -22.89
N GLN A 305 24.73 6.20 -24.00
CA GLN A 305 23.52 5.36 -24.04
C GLN A 305 23.83 4.11 -24.87
N GLU A 306 23.61 2.95 -24.27
CA GLU A 306 23.66 1.66 -24.94
C GLU A 306 22.26 1.01 -24.93
N THR A 307 21.87 0.45 -26.05
CA THR A 307 20.59 -0.26 -26.17
C THR A 307 20.81 -1.53 -26.99
N GLU A 308 20.60 -2.68 -26.37
CA GLU A 308 20.65 -3.99 -27.01
C GLU A 308 19.24 -4.58 -27.09
N VAL A 309 18.83 -5.02 -28.27
CA VAL A 309 17.54 -5.69 -28.51
C VAL A 309 17.81 -7.00 -29.25
N LEU A 310 17.67 -8.13 -28.55
CA LEU A 310 17.88 -9.45 -29.15
C LEU A 310 16.74 -9.87 -30.08
N GLY A 311 15.58 -9.29 -29.95
CA GLY A 311 14.41 -9.51 -30.82
C GLY A 311 14.22 -8.38 -31.83
N SER A 312 12.99 -8.04 -32.13
CA SER A 312 12.61 -6.99 -33.04
C SER A 312 12.46 -5.65 -32.33
N SER A 313 12.91 -4.58 -32.97
CA SER A 313 12.65 -3.19 -32.55
C SER A 313 11.75 -2.49 -33.54
N VAL A 314 10.64 -1.93 -33.09
CA VAL A 314 9.70 -1.17 -33.93
C VAL A 314 9.64 0.26 -33.41
N THR A 315 9.80 1.23 -34.30
CA THR A 315 9.63 2.65 -33.98
C THR A 315 8.64 3.25 -34.96
N GLN A 316 7.54 3.79 -34.46
CA GLN A 316 6.54 4.50 -35.26
C GLN A 316 6.47 5.95 -34.83
N ILE A 317 6.60 6.87 -35.77
CA ILE A 317 6.54 8.32 -35.53
C ILE A 317 5.53 8.88 -36.55
N ASN A 318 4.42 9.45 -36.04
CA ASN A 318 3.31 9.86 -36.90
C ASN A 318 3.55 11.27 -37.52
N THR A 319 4.48 12.05 -36.97
CA THR A 319 4.77 13.40 -37.46
C THR A 319 6.21 13.50 -37.94
N ASN A 320 7.13 14.06 -37.20
CA ASN A 320 8.49 14.33 -37.59
C ASN A 320 9.51 13.57 -36.76
N ASP A 321 10.51 12.99 -37.40
CA ASP A 321 11.71 12.41 -36.77
C ASP A 321 12.93 13.28 -37.08
N TYR A 322 13.47 13.97 -36.06
CA TYR A 322 14.67 14.77 -36.15
C TYR A 322 15.83 14.06 -35.45
N ARG A 323 16.84 13.66 -36.25
CA ARG A 323 18.06 13.04 -35.72
C ARG A 323 19.28 13.83 -36.13
N SER A 324 20.03 14.34 -35.19
CA SER A 324 21.31 15.01 -35.39
C SER A 324 22.41 14.23 -34.70
N VAL A 325 23.51 13.97 -35.40
CA VAL A 325 24.70 13.30 -34.88
C VAL A 325 25.88 14.23 -35.12
N GLY A 326 26.55 14.70 -34.07
CA GLY A 326 27.61 15.67 -34.13
C GLY A 326 28.96 15.13 -34.67
N ALA A 327 29.09 13.79 -34.68
CA ALA A 327 30.29 13.10 -35.18
C ALA A 327 29.86 11.97 -36.13
N ASP A 328 30.47 10.81 -36.04
CA ASP A 328 30.25 9.70 -36.96
C ASP A 328 28.96 8.95 -36.68
N ARG A 329 28.26 8.54 -37.72
CA ARG A 329 27.14 7.61 -37.68
C ARG A 329 27.45 6.35 -38.43
N PHE A 330 27.50 5.23 -37.75
CA PHE A 330 27.63 3.91 -38.33
C PHE A 330 26.28 3.20 -38.38
N ARG A 331 25.94 2.56 -39.51
CA ARG A 331 24.73 1.70 -39.62
C ARG A 331 25.13 0.42 -40.38
N GLY A 332 25.16 -0.69 -39.67
CA GLY A 332 25.34 -2.02 -40.24
C GLY A 332 24.02 -2.76 -40.29
N VAL A 333 23.68 -3.40 -41.41
CA VAL A 333 22.48 -4.22 -41.55
C VAL A 333 22.88 -5.52 -42.26
N GLY A 334 22.72 -6.66 -41.58
CA GLY A 334 23.06 -7.97 -42.12
C GLY A 334 22.06 -8.50 -43.15
N GLY A 335 20.87 -7.91 -43.21
CA GLY A 335 19.79 -8.33 -44.14
C GLY A 335 19.43 -7.21 -45.12
N ALA A 336 18.20 -7.26 -45.64
CA ALA A 336 17.69 -6.26 -46.56
C ALA A 336 17.39 -4.92 -45.87
N VAL A 337 17.61 -3.82 -46.55
CA VAL A 337 17.15 -2.48 -46.17
C VAL A 337 16.14 -2.02 -47.21
N THR A 338 14.93 -1.72 -46.76
CA THR A 338 13.88 -1.10 -47.56
C THR A 338 13.57 0.28 -47.03
N GLU A 339 13.65 1.30 -47.88
CA GLU A 339 13.31 2.68 -47.54
C GLU A 339 12.29 3.19 -48.56
N SER A 340 11.20 3.79 -48.10
CA SER A 340 10.14 4.32 -48.93
C SER A 340 9.82 5.75 -48.50
N TYR A 341 9.75 6.68 -49.43
CA TYR A 341 9.48 8.10 -49.19
C TYR A 341 8.23 8.49 -49.95
N GLY A 342 7.23 8.99 -49.28
CA GLY A 342 5.98 9.44 -49.91
C GLY A 342 6.09 10.81 -50.63
N SER A 343 7.18 11.53 -50.39
CA SER A 343 7.44 12.85 -50.98
C SER A 343 8.92 12.98 -51.37
N THR A 344 9.54 14.08 -51.03
CA THR A 344 10.96 14.38 -51.39
C THR A 344 11.92 13.64 -50.46
N HIS A 345 12.97 13.08 -51.03
CA HIS A 345 14.14 12.60 -50.31
C HIS A 345 15.38 13.39 -50.76
N ASP A 346 15.91 14.24 -49.89
CA ASP A 346 17.08 15.04 -50.12
C ASP A 346 18.30 14.47 -49.41
N TYR A 347 19.40 14.31 -50.13
CA TYR A 347 20.68 13.89 -49.59
C TYR A 347 21.75 14.94 -49.95
N THR A 348 22.38 15.50 -48.94
CA THR A 348 23.46 16.45 -49.09
C THR A 348 24.69 15.97 -48.34
N ALA A 349 25.82 15.88 -49.00
CA ALA A 349 27.11 15.60 -48.40
C ALA A 349 28.10 16.71 -48.79
N LEU A 350 28.77 17.31 -47.81
CA LEU A 350 29.80 18.32 -48.07
C LEU A 350 31.15 17.70 -48.41
N GLY A 351 31.33 16.42 -48.18
CA GLY A 351 32.52 15.67 -48.53
C GLY A 351 32.23 14.58 -49.57
N ASN A 352 33.13 13.63 -49.67
CA ASN A 352 32.99 12.52 -50.62
C ASN A 352 31.88 11.58 -50.24
N THR A 353 31.10 11.13 -51.22
CA THR A 353 30.14 10.07 -51.08
C THR A 353 30.59 8.85 -51.89
N THR A 354 30.72 7.70 -51.21
CA THR A 354 31.09 6.45 -51.89
C THR A 354 29.95 5.44 -51.74
N LYS A 355 29.51 4.82 -52.84
CA LYS A 355 28.52 3.75 -52.84
C LYS A 355 29.10 2.54 -53.56
N ILE A 356 29.33 1.45 -52.83
CA ILE A 356 29.85 0.20 -53.34
C ILE A 356 28.71 -0.84 -53.36
N ILE A 357 28.42 -1.45 -54.50
CA ILE A 357 27.39 -2.47 -54.61
C ILE A 357 28.02 -3.69 -55.32
N ASN A 358 28.10 -4.80 -54.59
CA ASN A 358 28.67 -6.05 -55.13
C ASN A 358 27.62 -6.89 -55.92
N GLY A 359 26.45 -6.35 -56.10
CA GLY A 359 25.36 -6.97 -56.88
C GLY A 359 24.84 -6.01 -57.95
N THR A 360 23.60 -6.18 -58.33
CA THR A 360 22.93 -5.33 -59.31
C THR A 360 22.43 -4.04 -58.71
N MET A 361 22.72 -2.92 -59.32
CA MET A 361 22.13 -1.63 -59.01
C MET A 361 21.07 -1.29 -60.07
N PHE A 362 19.82 -1.13 -59.65
CA PHE A 362 18.76 -0.65 -60.52
C PHE A 362 18.29 0.73 -60.08
N VAL A 363 18.30 1.73 -60.96
CA VAL A 363 17.80 3.06 -60.72
C VAL A 363 16.76 3.39 -61.77
N MET A 364 15.55 3.70 -61.36
CA MET A 364 14.46 4.06 -62.30
C MET A 364 13.84 5.40 -61.84
N SER A 365 13.56 6.27 -62.76
CA SER A 365 12.80 7.50 -62.58
C SER A 365 11.69 7.58 -63.61
N THR A 366 10.45 7.83 -63.19
CA THR A 366 9.31 8.07 -64.09
C THR A 366 9.29 9.49 -64.62
N GLY A 367 10.07 10.41 -63.99
CA GLY A 367 10.24 11.77 -64.40
C GLY A 367 11.62 12.03 -64.98
N LYS A 368 12.07 13.28 -64.88
CA LYS A 368 13.41 13.68 -65.31
C LYS A 368 14.46 13.19 -64.31
N MET A 369 15.48 12.50 -64.80
CA MET A 369 16.71 12.22 -64.03
C MET A 369 17.80 13.16 -64.47
N THR A 370 18.42 13.89 -63.55
CA THR A 370 19.50 14.84 -63.86
C THR A 370 20.73 14.50 -63.02
N GLN A 371 21.86 14.36 -63.65
CA GLN A 371 23.16 14.23 -62.98
C GLN A 371 24.07 15.37 -63.49
N VAL A 372 24.61 16.17 -62.56
CA VAL A 372 25.43 17.31 -62.83
C VAL A 372 26.68 17.24 -61.98
N SER A 373 27.83 17.49 -62.56
CA SER A 373 29.13 17.66 -61.89
C SER A 373 29.76 18.95 -62.32
N ALA A 374 30.42 19.66 -61.42
CA ALA A 374 31.22 20.85 -61.75
C ALA A 374 32.50 20.47 -62.52
N ASP A 375 33.04 19.28 -62.29
CA ASP A 375 34.22 18.76 -62.95
C ASP A 375 33.87 17.63 -63.93
N ASN A 376 34.21 16.41 -63.64
CA ASN A 376 34.02 15.27 -64.54
C ASN A 376 32.90 14.35 -64.07
N ILE A 377 32.22 13.74 -65.01
CA ILE A 377 31.36 12.56 -64.75
C ILE A 377 32.04 11.40 -65.48
N ASP A 378 32.67 10.52 -64.75
CA ASP A 378 33.23 9.28 -65.24
C ASP A 378 32.30 8.11 -65.16
N ILE A 379 31.91 7.52 -66.28
CA ILE A 379 31.06 6.31 -66.33
C ILE A 379 31.87 5.19 -66.99
N GLY A 380 32.33 4.25 -66.17
CA GLY A 380 33.14 3.13 -66.63
C GLY A 380 32.38 1.82 -66.46
N SER A 381 32.57 0.86 -67.35
CA SER A 381 32.04 -0.48 -67.26
C SER A 381 33.16 -1.47 -67.61
N GLY A 382 33.33 -2.52 -66.76
CA GLY A 382 34.22 -3.66 -67.10
C GLY A 382 33.64 -4.59 -68.19
N GLY A 383 32.39 -4.39 -68.54
CA GLY A 383 31.68 -5.12 -69.60
C GLY A 383 31.06 -4.14 -70.61
N ALA A 384 29.90 -4.44 -71.09
CA ALA A 384 29.16 -3.55 -71.99
C ALA A 384 28.48 -2.42 -71.23
N ALA A 385 28.54 -1.18 -71.74
CA ALA A 385 27.72 -0.06 -71.33
C ALA A 385 26.75 0.31 -72.44
N SER A 386 25.46 0.46 -72.12
CA SER A 386 24.45 0.87 -73.09
C SER A 386 23.72 2.12 -72.59
N ILE A 387 23.62 3.12 -73.45
CA ILE A 387 22.82 4.31 -73.22
C ILE A 387 21.84 4.42 -74.38
N ALA A 388 20.55 4.35 -74.10
CA ALA A 388 19.50 4.38 -75.13
C ALA A 388 18.39 5.36 -74.73
N GLY A 389 17.87 6.10 -75.65
CA GLY A 389 16.70 6.99 -75.49
C GLY A 389 15.55 6.51 -76.42
N LYS A 390 14.32 6.56 -75.92
CA LYS A 390 13.15 6.14 -76.73
C LYS A 390 12.88 7.08 -77.91
N THR A 391 13.17 8.36 -77.76
CA THR A 391 12.89 9.39 -78.76
C THR A 391 14.17 10.02 -79.29
N SER A 392 15.12 10.29 -78.45
CA SER A 392 16.43 10.88 -78.88
C SER A 392 17.51 10.64 -77.83
N PHE A 393 18.73 10.53 -78.23
CA PHE A 393 19.93 10.63 -77.41
C PHE A 393 20.75 11.79 -77.95
N THR A 394 21.07 12.75 -77.12
CA THR A 394 21.92 13.93 -77.50
C THR A 394 23.14 13.96 -76.60
N ALA A 395 24.34 13.94 -77.18
CA ALA A 395 25.58 14.20 -76.50
C ALA A 395 26.15 15.48 -77.10
N GLY A 396 26.45 16.47 -76.28
CA GLY A 396 26.99 17.77 -76.71
C GLY A 396 27.99 18.33 -75.75
N SER A 397 28.94 19.02 -76.19
CA SER A 397 29.98 19.71 -75.41
C SER A 397 30.27 21.05 -76.06
N PRO A 398 30.53 22.12 -75.32
CA PRO A 398 31.04 23.36 -75.91
C PRO A 398 32.47 23.22 -76.53
N GLY A 399 33.14 22.13 -76.21
CA GLY A 399 34.42 21.73 -76.78
C GLY A 399 34.30 20.49 -77.70
N PRO A 400 35.38 19.87 -78.11
CA PRO A 400 35.32 18.67 -78.94
C PRO A 400 34.69 17.49 -78.24
N THR A 401 33.74 16.80 -78.92
CA THR A 401 33.21 15.50 -78.49
C THR A 401 34.04 14.40 -79.12
N THR A 402 34.69 13.54 -78.34
CA THR A 402 35.55 12.46 -78.84
C THR A 402 34.86 11.10 -78.50
N ILE A 403 34.64 10.31 -79.51
CA ILE A 403 34.20 8.94 -79.44
C ILE A 403 35.34 8.04 -79.91
N LYS A 404 35.88 7.18 -79.06
CA LYS A 404 36.96 6.25 -79.40
C LYS A 404 36.54 4.80 -79.16
N GLY A 405 36.81 3.94 -80.12
CA GLY A 405 36.55 2.50 -79.99
C GLY A 405 37.27 1.75 -81.09
N SER A 406 37.49 0.45 -80.99
CA SER A 406 38.01 -0.39 -82.07
C SER A 406 37.07 -0.40 -83.27
N ARG A 407 35.81 -0.14 -83.09
CA ARG A 407 34.79 0.07 -84.10
C ARG A 407 33.78 1.11 -83.59
N VAL A 408 33.43 2.05 -84.40
CA VAL A 408 32.40 3.09 -84.14
C VAL A 408 31.39 2.98 -85.27
N ASP A 409 30.22 2.50 -85.02
CA ASP A 409 29.09 2.41 -85.97
C ASP A 409 28.14 3.59 -85.72
N LEU A 410 28.04 4.50 -86.66
CA LEU A 410 27.13 5.64 -86.71
C LEU A 410 26.11 5.33 -87.79
N ASN A 411 24.87 4.96 -87.35
CA ASN A 411 23.81 4.76 -88.30
C ASN A 411 23.13 6.11 -88.63
N PRO A 412 22.90 6.49 -89.82
CA PRO A 412 22.26 7.74 -90.21
C PRO A 412 20.76 7.74 -89.85
#